data_53ff8e7b2ebaafddd713af3e8df619b1
#
_entry.id   53ff8e7b2ebaafddd713af3e8df619b1
#
_cell.length_a   1.000
_cell.length_b   1.000
_cell.length_c   1.000
_cell.angle_alpha   90.00
_cell.angle_beta   90.00
_cell.angle_gamma   90.00
#
_symmetry.space_group_name_H-M   'P 1'
#
loop_
_entity.id
_entity.type
_entity.pdbx_description
1 polymer ?
#
loop_
_entity_poly.entity_id
_entity_poly.type
_entity_poly.pdbx_seq_one_letter_code
_entity_poly.pdbx_strand_id
1 'polypeptide(L)'
;MNNYNILNRFFSKSMLEETLLGHNSSCYGEIIKRYAIDQNGTNGDIISTIYSILSSQYRNEYFYKNTLLNNLIVKKHKLYTTKVLTELPINKSIADFVTLNGKAVAYEIKTELDNLERIESQVNDYYKCFPYVCIVTCEFHLEKVKELFAGTNVGIYWFSKRNSIKIEQEPKADWSHLDHCAIFKLLRKYEFENIVKKYFKELPKVSQFEYYSECYKMFLNIDLDHIMKELLVVLKQRCCIQIEKFEHVPLELKMLVYQSNYSDENYSKLETFLNATYMNGGTNYVFSLFEG
;
A
#
# COMPACT_ATOMS: atom_id res chain seq x y z
N MET A 1 -26.34 -2.98 -11.14
CA MET A 1 -25.03 -2.94 -10.45
C MET A 1 -23.97 -2.56 -11.47
N ASN A 2 -23.11 -1.61 -11.11
CA ASN A 2 -22.03 -1.18 -12.00
C ASN A 2 -21.13 -2.39 -12.29
N ASN A 3 -20.87 -2.67 -13.58
CA ASN A 3 -20.15 -3.87 -14.03
C ASN A 3 -18.75 -4.03 -13.41
N TYR A 4 -18.19 -2.95 -12.90
CA TYR A 4 -16.81 -2.92 -12.38
C TYR A 4 -16.69 -3.21 -10.88
N ASN A 5 -17.77 -3.21 -10.10
CA ASN A 5 -17.71 -3.51 -8.67
C ASN A 5 -17.16 -4.91 -8.37
N ILE A 6 -17.37 -5.85 -9.29
CA ILE A 6 -16.84 -7.22 -9.15
C ILE A 6 -15.32 -7.25 -9.28
N LEU A 7 -14.70 -6.41 -10.12
CA LEU A 7 -13.24 -6.30 -10.25
C LEU A 7 -12.61 -5.73 -8.98
N ASN A 8 -13.25 -4.71 -8.37
CA ASN A 8 -12.81 -4.17 -7.07
C ASN A 8 -12.84 -5.24 -5.98
N ARG A 9 -13.92 -6.02 -5.94
CA ARG A 9 -14.07 -7.09 -4.96
C ARG A 9 -13.07 -8.22 -5.18
N PHE A 10 -12.80 -8.57 -6.44
CA PHE A 10 -11.85 -9.64 -6.78
C PHE A 10 -10.42 -9.33 -6.32
N PHE A 11 -9.92 -8.12 -6.59
CA PHE A 11 -8.62 -7.68 -6.13
C PHE A 11 -8.67 -7.05 -4.73
N SER A 12 -9.30 -7.76 -3.79
CA SER A 12 -9.30 -7.42 -2.37
C SER A 12 -8.60 -8.49 -1.54
N LYS A 13 -8.08 -8.08 -0.38
CA LYS A 13 -7.40 -8.99 0.55
C LYS A 13 -8.33 -10.12 1.01
N SER A 14 -9.56 -9.79 1.40
CA SER A 14 -10.55 -10.78 1.86
C SER A 14 -10.86 -11.82 0.79
N MET A 15 -10.99 -11.39 -0.46
CA MET A 15 -11.26 -12.30 -1.57
C MET A 15 -10.10 -13.27 -1.81
N LEU A 16 -8.86 -12.80 -1.76
CA LEU A 16 -7.69 -13.65 -1.92
C LEU A 16 -7.58 -14.65 -0.75
N GLU A 17 -7.81 -14.21 0.48
CA GLU A 17 -7.82 -15.07 1.67
C GLU A 17 -8.91 -16.15 1.58
N GLU A 18 -10.15 -15.79 1.23
CA GLU A 18 -11.24 -16.76 1.01
C GLU A 18 -10.87 -17.80 -0.04
N THR A 19 -10.25 -17.36 -1.14
CA THR A 19 -9.83 -18.25 -2.23
C THR A 19 -8.75 -19.23 -1.76
N LEU A 20 -7.77 -18.78 -0.97
CA LEU A 20 -6.69 -19.62 -0.44
C LEU A 20 -7.18 -20.60 0.64
N LEU A 21 -8.30 -20.30 1.30
CA LEU A 21 -8.95 -21.21 2.24
C LEU A 21 -9.80 -22.30 1.55
N GLY A 22 -9.86 -22.30 0.22
CA GLY A 22 -10.67 -23.23 -0.55
C GLY A 22 -12.18 -22.96 -0.48
N HIS A 23 -12.56 -21.79 0.08
CA HIS A 23 -13.96 -21.38 0.05
C HIS A 23 -14.36 -21.00 -1.38
N ASN A 24 -15.48 -21.55 -1.85
CA ASN A 24 -16.06 -21.20 -3.13
C ASN A 24 -16.43 -19.73 -3.14
N SER A 25 -15.49 -18.89 -3.57
CA SER A 25 -15.78 -17.50 -3.77
C SER A 25 -16.74 -17.37 -4.96
N SER A 26 -17.99 -17.06 -4.67
CA SER A 26 -19.00 -16.74 -5.70
C SER A 26 -18.51 -15.64 -6.67
N CYS A 27 -17.61 -14.77 -6.18
CA CYS A 27 -17.01 -13.69 -6.93
C CYS A 27 -16.10 -14.19 -8.07
N TYR A 28 -15.26 -15.21 -7.82
CA TYR A 28 -14.36 -15.76 -8.83
C TYR A 28 -15.13 -16.41 -9.99
N GLY A 29 -16.09 -17.29 -9.70
CA GLY A 29 -16.95 -17.88 -10.71
C GLY A 29 -17.84 -16.87 -11.42
N GLU A 30 -18.32 -15.84 -10.72
CA GLU A 30 -19.13 -14.77 -11.33
C GLU A 30 -18.30 -13.92 -12.31
N ILE A 31 -17.04 -13.60 -11.99
CA ILE A 31 -16.19 -12.79 -12.89
C ILE A 31 -15.82 -13.56 -14.15
N ILE A 32 -15.52 -14.86 -14.03
CA ILE A 32 -15.23 -15.74 -15.17
C ILE A 32 -16.43 -15.78 -16.13
N LYS A 33 -17.64 -15.98 -15.61
CA LYS A 33 -18.87 -16.00 -16.42
C LYS A 33 -19.15 -14.63 -17.05
N ARG A 34 -19.01 -13.55 -16.29
CA ARG A 34 -19.34 -12.19 -16.75
C ARG A 34 -18.47 -11.71 -17.89
N TYR A 35 -17.18 -12.04 -17.84
CA TYR A 35 -16.23 -11.63 -18.88
C TYR A 35 -15.92 -12.73 -19.90
N ALA A 36 -16.66 -13.83 -19.85
CA ALA A 36 -16.48 -15.01 -20.74
C ALA A 36 -15.02 -15.46 -20.82
N ILE A 37 -14.36 -15.55 -19.65
CA ILE A 37 -12.94 -15.91 -19.57
C ILE A 37 -12.78 -17.39 -19.90
N ASP A 38 -11.81 -17.70 -20.77
CA ASP A 38 -11.43 -19.08 -21.05
C ASP A 38 -10.94 -19.78 -19.78
N GLN A 39 -11.50 -20.95 -19.52
CA GLN A 39 -11.19 -21.76 -18.33
C GLN A 39 -10.11 -22.83 -18.62
N ASN A 40 -9.61 -22.87 -19.87
CA ASN A 40 -8.48 -23.72 -20.21
C ASN A 40 -7.18 -23.07 -19.70
N GLY A 41 -6.59 -23.67 -18.70
CA GLY A 41 -5.37 -23.16 -18.08
C GLY A 41 -5.40 -23.21 -16.56
N THR A 42 -4.42 -22.59 -15.96
CA THR A 42 -4.29 -22.49 -14.51
C THR A 42 -5.08 -21.31 -13.94
N ASN A 43 -5.29 -21.30 -12.62
CA ASN A 43 -5.84 -20.10 -11.97
C ASN A 43 -4.93 -18.87 -12.14
N GLY A 44 -3.63 -19.06 -12.26
CA GLY A 44 -2.68 -18.00 -12.59
C GLY A 44 -3.00 -17.34 -13.93
N ASP A 45 -3.27 -18.14 -14.98
CA ASP A 45 -3.63 -17.64 -16.31
C ASP A 45 -4.95 -16.87 -16.28
N ILE A 46 -5.93 -17.38 -15.54
CA ILE A 46 -7.23 -16.72 -15.36
C ILE A 46 -7.05 -15.37 -14.63
N ILE A 47 -6.27 -15.33 -13.56
CA ILE A 47 -6.00 -14.09 -12.82
C ILE A 47 -5.30 -13.06 -13.71
N SER A 48 -4.32 -13.48 -14.50
CA SER A 48 -3.63 -12.60 -15.46
C SER A 48 -4.63 -12.01 -16.47
N THR A 49 -5.58 -12.83 -16.94
CA THR A 49 -6.66 -12.36 -17.82
C THR A 49 -7.58 -11.35 -17.13
N ILE A 50 -8.01 -11.63 -15.89
CA ILE A 50 -8.82 -10.69 -15.09
C ILE A 50 -8.08 -9.37 -14.87
N TYR A 51 -6.78 -9.42 -14.56
CA TYR A 51 -5.96 -8.23 -14.38
C TYR A 51 -5.78 -7.42 -15.66
N SER A 52 -5.67 -8.10 -16.81
CA SER A 52 -5.66 -7.45 -18.12
C SER A 52 -6.96 -6.68 -18.39
N ILE A 53 -8.12 -7.25 -18.03
CA ILE A 53 -9.41 -6.55 -18.09
C ILE A 53 -9.42 -5.34 -17.16
N LEU A 54 -8.98 -5.51 -15.91
CA LEU A 54 -8.87 -4.41 -14.96
C LEU A 54 -8.02 -3.26 -15.51
N SER A 55 -6.84 -3.57 -16.02
CA SER A 55 -5.86 -2.58 -16.49
C SER A 55 -6.28 -1.84 -17.76
N SER A 56 -7.14 -2.44 -18.57
CA SER A 56 -7.61 -1.87 -19.85
C SER A 56 -8.96 -1.17 -19.76
N GLN A 57 -9.86 -1.65 -18.89
CA GLN A 57 -11.25 -1.19 -18.85
C GLN A 57 -11.62 -0.43 -17.59
N TYR A 58 -10.92 -0.70 -16.45
CA TYR A 58 -11.30 -0.15 -15.16
C TYR A 58 -10.11 0.00 -14.23
N ARG A 59 -9.30 1.02 -14.45
CA ARG A 59 -8.12 1.30 -13.64
C ARG A 59 -8.52 1.86 -12.27
N ASN A 60 -8.80 0.96 -11.33
CA ASN A 60 -9.14 1.30 -9.95
C ASN A 60 -7.89 1.58 -9.10
N GLU A 61 -8.07 1.94 -7.86
CA GLU A 61 -7.00 2.20 -6.90
C GLU A 61 -6.02 1.02 -6.74
N TYR A 62 -6.54 -0.23 -6.74
CA TYR A 62 -5.68 -1.42 -6.71
C TYR A 62 -4.69 -1.46 -7.87
N PHE A 63 -5.17 -1.21 -9.09
CA PHE A 63 -4.31 -1.16 -10.27
C PHE A 63 -3.19 -0.12 -10.10
N TYR A 64 -3.51 1.07 -9.61
CA TYR A 64 -2.53 2.14 -9.36
C TYR A 64 -1.51 1.73 -8.30
N LYS A 65 -1.96 1.26 -7.13
CA LYS A 65 -1.09 0.79 -6.04
C LYS A 65 -0.18 -0.36 -6.50
N ASN A 66 -0.74 -1.35 -7.19
CA ASN A 66 0.01 -2.50 -7.67
C ASN A 66 1.04 -2.13 -8.73
N THR A 67 0.68 -1.25 -9.67
CA THR A 67 1.60 -0.78 -10.70
C THR A 67 2.70 0.10 -10.11
N LEU A 68 2.38 0.92 -9.11
CA LEU A 68 3.35 1.74 -8.38
C LEU A 68 4.36 0.85 -7.65
N LEU A 69 3.89 -0.16 -6.92
CA LEU A 69 4.74 -1.15 -6.24
C LEU A 69 5.70 -1.83 -7.23
N ASN A 70 5.17 -2.36 -8.33
CA ASN A 70 5.96 -3.05 -9.33
C ASN A 70 7.01 -2.16 -9.99
N ASN A 71 6.70 -0.90 -10.27
CA ASN A 71 7.63 0.01 -10.94
C ASN A 71 8.65 0.64 -9.99
N LEU A 72 8.23 1.08 -8.80
CA LEU A 72 9.12 1.77 -7.86
C LEU A 72 9.97 0.79 -7.06
N ILE A 73 9.41 -0.36 -6.68
CA ILE A 73 10.08 -1.27 -5.75
C ILE A 73 10.73 -2.43 -6.49
N VAL A 74 9.97 -3.13 -7.34
CA VAL A 74 10.48 -4.34 -8.01
C VAL A 74 11.49 -3.98 -9.10
N LYS A 75 11.25 -2.91 -9.87
CA LYS A 75 12.12 -2.52 -10.99
C LYS A 75 13.23 -1.53 -10.63
N LYS A 76 12.94 -0.49 -9.83
CA LYS A 76 13.90 0.60 -9.53
C LYS A 76 14.68 0.39 -8.24
N HIS A 77 14.05 -0.17 -7.21
CA HIS A 77 14.64 -0.31 -5.88
C HIS A 77 14.65 -1.77 -5.49
N LYS A 78 15.73 -2.21 -4.87
CA LYS A 78 15.77 -3.57 -4.32
C LYS A 78 14.79 -3.66 -3.15
N LEU A 79 13.95 -4.70 -3.11
CA LEU A 79 13.02 -5.01 -2.00
C LEU A 79 13.70 -5.04 -0.63
N TYR A 80 15.00 -5.36 -0.61
CA TYR A 80 15.83 -5.36 0.60
C TYR A 80 16.01 -3.97 1.22
N THR A 81 16.08 -2.92 0.41
CA THR A 81 16.37 -1.56 0.87
C THR A 81 15.13 -0.68 0.99
N THR A 82 14.08 -1.00 0.25
CA THR A 82 12.85 -0.20 0.20
C THR A 82 11.69 -0.97 0.81
N LYS A 83 11.01 -0.33 1.76
CA LYS A 83 9.76 -0.83 2.35
C LYS A 83 8.60 0.06 1.92
N VAL A 84 7.40 -0.51 1.94
CA VAL A 84 6.15 0.21 1.62
C VAL A 84 5.18 0.06 2.77
N LEU A 85 4.50 1.14 3.10
CA LEU A 85 3.29 1.13 3.92
C LEU A 85 2.13 1.61 3.05
N THR A 86 0.96 1.08 3.30
CA THR A 86 -0.28 1.48 2.65
C THR A 86 -1.32 1.83 3.69
N GLU A 87 -2.30 2.64 3.29
CA GLU A 87 -3.39 3.05 4.17
C GLU A 87 -2.87 3.62 5.51
N LEU A 88 -1.82 4.47 5.45
CA LEU A 88 -1.20 5.01 6.65
C LEU A 88 -2.00 6.23 7.15
N PRO A 89 -2.63 6.16 8.34
CA PRO A 89 -3.36 7.30 8.89
C PRO A 89 -2.39 8.43 9.27
N ILE A 90 -2.63 9.63 8.77
CA ILE A 90 -1.84 10.82 9.05
C ILE A 90 -2.81 11.97 9.35
N ASN A 91 -2.87 12.41 10.58
CA ASN A 91 -3.78 13.44 11.04
C ASN A 91 -5.25 13.11 10.70
N LYS A 92 -5.89 13.83 9.79
CA LYS A 92 -7.28 13.61 9.34
C LYS A 92 -7.37 12.87 8.00
N SER A 93 -6.23 12.53 7.41
CA SER A 93 -6.11 11.89 6.11
C SER A 93 -5.48 10.50 6.22
N ILE A 94 -5.55 9.72 5.15
CA ILE A 94 -4.93 8.40 5.05
C ILE A 94 -4.06 8.43 3.80
N ALA A 95 -2.75 8.24 3.95
CA ALA A 95 -1.85 8.16 2.81
C ALA A 95 -1.98 6.78 2.14
N ASP A 96 -2.29 6.78 0.85
CA ASP A 96 -2.53 5.54 0.09
C ASP A 96 -1.29 4.64 0.04
N PHE A 97 -0.11 5.26 -0.08
CA PHE A 97 1.14 4.56 -0.31
C PHE A 97 2.30 5.39 0.26
N VAL A 98 3.18 4.78 1.04
CA VAL A 98 4.37 5.45 1.59
C VAL A 98 5.59 4.59 1.32
N THR A 99 6.60 5.13 0.63
CA THR A 99 7.89 4.44 0.43
C THR A 99 8.91 4.86 1.46
N LEU A 100 9.69 3.90 1.94
CA LEU A 100 10.70 4.07 2.97
C LEU A 100 12.06 3.56 2.46
N ASN A 101 12.85 4.46 1.86
CA ASN A 101 14.19 4.13 1.32
C ASN A 101 15.16 5.31 1.51
N GLY A 102 15.90 5.34 2.64
CA GLY A 102 16.73 6.48 3.02
C GLY A 102 15.93 7.73 3.38
N LYS A 103 14.80 7.93 2.71
CA LYS A 103 13.78 8.94 2.97
C LYS A 103 12.39 8.32 2.96
N ALA A 104 11.42 8.98 3.57
CA ALA A 104 10.01 8.62 3.45
C ALA A 104 9.33 9.55 2.43
N VAL A 105 8.59 8.96 1.49
CA VAL A 105 7.77 9.69 0.51
C VAL A 105 6.34 9.22 0.65
N ALA A 106 5.42 10.13 0.96
CA ALA A 106 3.99 9.84 0.98
C ALA A 106 3.39 10.08 -0.42
N TYR A 107 2.56 9.16 -0.88
CA TYR A 107 1.87 9.25 -2.16
C TYR A 107 0.37 9.29 -1.95
N GLU A 108 -0.28 10.23 -2.61
CA GLU A 108 -1.74 10.29 -2.78
C GLU A 108 -2.08 9.83 -4.19
N ILE A 109 -3.00 8.89 -4.30
CA ILE A 109 -3.43 8.32 -5.59
C ILE A 109 -4.80 8.88 -5.96
N LYS A 110 -4.88 9.45 -7.17
CA LYS A 110 -6.13 9.95 -7.76
C LYS A 110 -6.35 9.29 -9.11
N THR A 111 -7.26 8.33 -9.13
CA THR A 111 -7.66 7.59 -10.32
C THR A 111 -8.64 8.40 -11.19
N GLU A 112 -9.05 7.85 -12.33
CA GLU A 112 -10.11 8.44 -13.16
C GLU A 112 -11.48 8.50 -12.46
N LEU A 113 -11.65 7.78 -11.34
CA LEU A 113 -12.91 7.65 -10.62
C LEU A 113 -13.04 8.64 -9.47
N ASP A 114 -11.93 9.32 -9.13
CA ASP A 114 -11.86 10.20 -7.98
C ASP A 114 -12.14 11.66 -8.35
N ASN A 115 -12.52 12.47 -7.35
CA ASN A 115 -12.47 13.92 -7.43
C ASN A 115 -11.24 14.48 -6.72
N LEU A 116 -10.93 15.74 -6.99
CA LEU A 116 -9.76 16.43 -6.43
C LEU A 116 -10.07 17.34 -5.24
N GLU A 117 -11.32 17.33 -4.72
CA GLU A 117 -11.78 18.30 -3.70
C GLU A 117 -10.95 18.28 -2.42
N ARG A 118 -10.43 17.12 -2.03
CA ARG A 118 -9.68 16.95 -0.79
C ARG A 118 -8.17 16.91 -0.97
N ILE A 119 -7.66 16.96 -2.19
CA ILE A 119 -6.25 16.68 -2.49
C ILE A 119 -5.28 17.64 -1.77
N GLU A 120 -5.61 18.93 -1.69
CA GLU A 120 -4.78 19.93 -1.01
C GLU A 120 -4.74 19.67 0.51
N SER A 121 -5.89 19.35 1.10
CA SER A 121 -5.96 19.04 2.54
C SER A 121 -5.20 17.75 2.88
N GLN A 122 -5.24 16.74 2.02
CA GLN A 122 -4.51 15.49 2.16
C GLN A 122 -3.00 15.72 2.09
N VAL A 123 -2.53 16.46 1.07
CA VAL A 123 -1.12 16.84 0.91
C VAL A 123 -0.62 17.63 2.14
N ASN A 124 -1.40 18.60 2.63
CA ASN A 124 -1.06 19.37 3.82
C ASN A 124 -0.96 18.50 5.08
N ASP A 125 -1.81 17.49 5.22
CA ASP A 125 -1.71 16.55 6.33
C ASP A 125 -0.44 15.68 6.23
N TYR A 126 -0.08 15.23 5.02
CA TYR A 126 1.10 14.39 4.81
C TYR A 126 2.40 15.14 5.10
N TYR A 127 2.51 16.41 4.75
CA TYR A 127 3.67 17.23 5.07
C TYR A 127 3.92 17.39 6.56
N LYS A 128 2.90 17.21 7.42
CA LYS A 128 3.11 17.21 8.88
C LYS A 128 3.95 16.05 9.39
N CYS A 129 4.04 14.95 8.61
CA CYS A 129 4.81 13.76 8.99
C CYS A 129 5.94 13.43 8.01
N PHE A 130 5.85 13.85 6.77
CA PHE A 130 6.80 13.49 5.72
C PHE A 130 7.24 14.69 4.89
N PRO A 131 8.55 14.96 4.77
CA PRO A 131 9.04 16.09 3.99
C PRO A 131 8.91 15.90 2.47
N TYR A 132 8.57 14.70 2.01
CA TYR A 132 8.36 14.41 0.60
C TYR A 132 6.94 13.89 0.37
N VAL A 133 6.19 14.60 -0.45
CA VAL A 133 4.83 14.23 -0.85
C VAL A 133 4.74 14.18 -2.37
N CYS A 134 4.07 13.18 -2.90
CA CYS A 134 3.87 12.98 -4.32
C CYS A 134 2.42 12.63 -4.63
N ILE A 135 1.86 13.23 -5.66
CA ILE A 135 0.55 12.87 -6.19
C ILE A 135 0.77 11.92 -7.37
N VAL A 136 0.02 10.83 -7.39
CA VAL A 136 -0.02 9.88 -8.50
C VAL A 136 -1.40 9.95 -9.12
N THR A 137 -1.49 10.37 -10.38
CA THR A 137 -2.77 10.60 -11.01
C THR A 137 -2.86 10.00 -12.43
N CYS A 138 -3.95 10.26 -13.12
CA CYS A 138 -4.20 9.89 -14.50
C CYS A 138 -4.04 11.09 -15.44
N GLU A 139 -3.99 10.83 -16.73
CA GLU A 139 -3.92 11.87 -17.78
C GLU A 139 -5.07 12.87 -17.67
N PHE A 140 -6.28 12.40 -17.28
CA PHE A 140 -7.47 13.25 -17.15
C PHE A 140 -7.33 14.34 -16.07
N HIS A 141 -6.70 14.03 -14.95
CA HIS A 141 -6.53 14.97 -13.83
C HIS A 141 -5.22 15.76 -13.89
N LEU A 142 -4.30 15.41 -14.81
CA LEU A 142 -2.92 15.93 -14.81
C LEU A 142 -2.85 17.46 -14.82
N GLU A 143 -3.53 18.11 -15.77
CA GLU A 143 -3.44 19.58 -15.90
C GLU A 143 -4.00 20.27 -14.67
N LYS A 144 -5.10 19.77 -14.11
CA LYS A 144 -5.68 20.35 -12.89
C LYS A 144 -4.77 20.18 -11.67
N VAL A 145 -4.10 19.02 -11.55
CA VAL A 145 -3.12 18.79 -10.47
C VAL A 145 -1.91 19.70 -10.64
N LYS A 146 -1.42 19.92 -11.86
CA LYS A 146 -0.34 20.87 -12.14
C LYS A 146 -0.70 22.32 -11.75
N GLU A 147 -1.92 22.75 -12.04
CA GLU A 147 -2.41 24.08 -11.63
C GLU A 147 -2.46 24.22 -10.10
N LEU A 148 -3.03 23.23 -9.39
CA LEU A 148 -3.20 23.28 -7.95
C LEU A 148 -1.86 23.29 -7.19
N PHE A 149 -0.85 22.62 -7.72
CA PHE A 149 0.45 22.46 -7.06
C PHE A 149 1.59 23.22 -7.78
N ALA A 150 1.24 24.18 -8.63
CA ALA A 150 2.23 25.03 -9.30
C ALA A 150 3.12 25.76 -8.27
N GLY A 151 4.45 25.68 -8.46
CA GLY A 151 5.42 26.34 -7.59
C GLY A 151 5.62 25.67 -6.22
N THR A 152 4.98 24.51 -5.95
CA THR A 152 5.18 23.75 -4.71
C THR A 152 6.26 22.67 -4.85
N ASN A 153 6.64 22.05 -3.73
CA ASN A 153 7.58 20.92 -3.67
C ASN A 153 6.93 19.54 -3.91
N VAL A 154 5.64 19.50 -4.18
CA VAL A 154 4.87 18.27 -4.40
C VAL A 154 5.32 17.57 -5.68
N GLY A 155 5.64 16.27 -5.60
CA GLY A 155 5.88 15.46 -6.78
C GLY A 155 4.60 15.19 -7.55
N ILE A 156 4.67 15.08 -8.87
CA ILE A 156 3.53 14.76 -9.73
C ILE A 156 3.93 13.64 -10.66
N TYR A 157 3.35 12.48 -10.45
CA TYR A 157 3.49 11.31 -11.31
C TYR A 157 2.13 11.03 -11.94
N TRP A 158 2.11 10.47 -13.14
CA TRP A 158 0.85 10.14 -13.79
C TRP A 158 0.94 8.89 -14.65
N PHE A 159 -0.18 8.20 -14.78
CA PHE A 159 -0.30 7.01 -15.61
C PHE A 159 -0.82 7.38 -16.99
N SER A 160 -0.04 7.03 -18.02
CA SER A 160 -0.47 7.14 -19.41
C SER A 160 -1.53 6.09 -19.73
N LYS A 161 -2.22 6.26 -20.87
CA LYS A 161 -3.17 5.25 -21.41
C LYS A 161 -2.51 3.88 -21.65
N ARG A 162 -1.19 3.82 -21.79
CA ARG A 162 -0.41 2.58 -21.96
C ARG A 162 0.11 2.01 -20.63
N ASN A 163 -0.49 2.42 -19.53
CA ASN A 163 -0.14 1.96 -18.17
C ASN A 163 1.33 2.20 -17.77
N SER A 164 2.00 3.17 -18.39
CA SER A 164 3.35 3.58 -18.01
C SER A 164 3.30 4.77 -17.07
N ILE A 165 4.10 4.74 -15.99
CA ILE A 165 4.28 5.88 -15.10
C ILE A 165 5.15 6.92 -15.80
N LYS A 166 4.69 8.15 -15.80
CA LYS A 166 5.39 9.34 -16.25
C LYS A 166 5.63 10.26 -15.06
N ILE A 167 6.77 10.91 -15.04
CA ILE A 167 7.16 11.85 -14.00
C ILE A 167 7.08 13.25 -14.61
N GLU A 168 6.15 14.05 -14.09
CA GLU A 168 6.01 15.46 -14.46
C GLU A 168 6.88 16.32 -13.57
N GLN A 169 6.88 16.03 -12.26
CA GLN A 169 7.68 16.71 -11.26
C GLN A 169 8.14 15.72 -10.19
N GLU A 170 9.45 15.71 -9.90
CA GLU A 170 9.98 14.95 -8.77
C GLU A 170 9.69 15.69 -7.46
N PRO A 171 9.34 14.98 -6.36
CA PRO A 171 9.11 15.59 -5.07
C PRO A 171 10.41 16.16 -4.50
N LYS A 172 10.36 17.40 -4.04
CA LYS A 172 11.44 18.05 -3.29
C LYS A 172 11.11 18.06 -1.80
N ALA A 173 12.15 18.06 -0.96
CA ALA A 173 11.95 18.11 0.47
C ALA A 173 11.34 19.44 0.93
N ASP A 174 10.31 19.35 1.75
CA ASP A 174 9.76 20.48 2.48
C ASP A 174 9.68 20.12 3.98
N TRP A 175 10.58 20.69 4.76
CA TRP A 175 10.71 20.45 6.21
C TRP A 175 9.89 21.44 7.05
N SER A 176 9.35 22.49 6.40
CA SER A 176 8.73 23.62 7.11
C SER A 176 7.40 23.27 7.77
N HIS A 177 6.76 22.19 7.34
CA HIS A 177 5.43 21.77 7.81
C HIS A 177 5.45 20.64 8.83
N LEU A 178 6.62 20.08 9.16
CA LEU A 178 6.71 18.98 10.11
C LEU A 178 6.16 19.38 11.48
N ASP A 179 5.37 18.48 12.05
CA ASP A 179 4.63 18.72 13.30
C ASP A 179 4.84 17.56 14.28
N HIS A 180 5.39 17.85 15.46
CA HIS A 180 5.62 16.85 16.50
C HIS A 180 4.34 16.11 16.90
N CYS A 181 3.21 16.80 16.99
CA CYS A 181 1.95 16.21 17.39
C CYS A 181 1.45 15.20 16.36
N ALA A 182 1.52 15.55 15.08
CA ALA A 182 1.14 14.65 13.98
C ALA A 182 2.03 13.41 13.94
N ILE A 183 3.35 13.60 14.09
CA ILE A 183 4.31 12.49 14.11
C ILE A 183 4.09 11.60 15.33
N PHE A 184 3.90 12.17 16.53
CA PHE A 184 3.64 11.40 17.74
C PHE A 184 2.36 10.56 17.64
N LYS A 185 1.29 11.11 17.07
CA LYS A 185 0.03 10.41 16.83
C LYS A 185 0.14 9.30 15.76
N LEU A 186 1.06 9.43 14.82
CA LEU A 186 1.35 8.40 13.83
C LEU A 186 2.02 7.16 14.44
N LEU A 187 2.78 7.37 15.52
CA LEU A 187 3.51 6.30 16.21
C LEU A 187 2.58 5.44 17.07
N ARG A 188 2.83 4.14 17.06
CA ARG A 188 2.21 3.19 17.99
C ARG A 188 2.81 3.37 19.39
N LYS A 189 2.10 2.91 20.41
CA LYS A 189 2.55 3.07 21.82
C LYS A 189 4.01 2.62 22.03
N TYR A 190 4.32 1.40 21.68
CA TYR A 190 5.67 0.85 21.86
C TYR A 190 6.75 1.59 21.04
N GLU A 191 6.37 2.22 19.93
CA GLU A 191 7.31 2.96 19.07
C GLU A 191 7.69 4.29 19.69
N PHE A 192 6.71 5.09 20.16
CA PHE A 192 7.06 6.32 20.84
C PHE A 192 7.73 6.08 22.20
N GLU A 193 7.36 5.02 22.94
CA GLU A 193 8.05 4.61 24.17
C GLU A 193 9.53 4.30 23.93
N ASN A 194 9.83 3.55 22.86
CA ASN A 194 11.20 3.23 22.47
C ASN A 194 12.00 4.50 22.12
N ILE A 195 11.40 5.44 21.40
CA ILE A 195 12.04 6.71 21.06
C ILE A 195 12.29 7.51 22.34
N VAL A 196 11.29 7.73 23.20
CA VAL A 196 11.43 8.47 24.47
C VAL A 196 12.52 7.83 25.34
N LYS A 197 12.47 6.51 25.51
CA LYS A 197 13.48 5.78 26.31
C LYS A 197 14.89 5.90 25.73
N LYS A 198 15.03 5.94 24.41
CA LYS A 198 16.33 6.12 23.75
C LYS A 198 16.98 7.46 24.11
N TYR A 199 16.20 8.55 24.12
CA TYR A 199 16.71 9.91 24.36
C TYR A 199 16.80 10.28 25.84
N PHE A 200 15.86 9.82 26.66
CA PHE A 200 15.75 10.19 28.06
C PHE A 200 16.17 9.08 29.05
N LYS A 201 16.49 7.87 28.55
CA LYS A 201 16.91 6.69 29.31
C LYS A 201 15.81 6.04 30.16
N GLU A 202 14.72 6.74 30.45
CA GLU A 202 13.57 6.25 31.21
C GLU A 202 12.25 6.71 30.58
N LEU A 203 11.18 6.06 30.99
CA LEU A 203 9.81 6.45 30.66
C LEU A 203 9.19 7.20 31.85
N PRO A 204 8.18 8.05 31.65
CA PRO A 204 7.55 8.79 32.74
C PRO A 204 6.91 7.84 33.77
N LYS A 205 7.16 8.12 35.07
CA LYS A 205 6.60 7.37 36.20
C LYS A 205 5.38 8.09 36.77
N VAL A 206 4.29 8.07 36.00
CA VAL A 206 3.04 8.77 36.33
C VAL A 206 1.84 7.82 36.21
N SER A 207 0.65 8.29 36.57
CA SER A 207 -0.58 7.53 36.43
C SER A 207 -0.85 7.16 34.95
N GLN A 208 -1.62 6.09 34.72
CA GLN A 208 -1.97 5.65 33.37
C GLN A 208 -2.70 6.75 32.58
N PHE A 209 -3.46 7.61 33.25
CA PHE A 209 -4.20 8.71 32.62
C PHE A 209 -3.27 9.82 32.12
N GLU A 210 -2.15 10.06 32.79
CA GLU A 210 -1.20 11.11 32.44
C GLU A 210 -0.09 10.59 31.49
N TYR A 211 0.07 9.27 31.42
CA TYR A 211 1.23 8.63 30.77
C TYR A 211 1.42 9.07 29.31
N TYR A 212 0.35 9.07 28.51
CA TYR A 212 0.43 9.49 27.11
C TYR A 212 0.86 10.96 26.97
N SER A 213 0.31 11.83 27.78
CA SER A 213 0.64 13.27 27.74
C SER A 213 2.07 13.55 28.21
N GLU A 214 2.56 12.82 29.22
CA GLU A 214 3.94 12.97 29.68
C GLU A 214 4.94 12.42 28.66
N CYS A 215 4.66 11.27 28.04
CA CYS A 215 5.46 10.78 26.89
C CYS A 215 5.50 11.82 25.75
N TYR A 216 4.38 12.45 25.45
CA TYR A 216 4.32 13.50 24.42
C TYR A 216 5.14 14.73 24.81
N LYS A 217 5.07 15.20 26.06
CA LYS A 217 5.91 16.32 26.55
C LYS A 217 7.40 16.00 26.42
N MET A 218 7.80 14.77 26.76
CA MET A 218 9.19 14.34 26.56
C MET A 218 9.55 14.33 25.07
N PHE A 219 8.68 13.80 24.23
CA PHE A 219 8.87 13.73 22.77
C PHE A 219 9.05 15.11 22.12
N LEU A 220 8.33 16.14 22.60
CA LEU A 220 8.47 17.54 22.15
C LEU A 220 9.87 18.12 22.34
N ASN A 221 10.67 17.58 23.26
CA ASN A 221 12.03 18.03 23.52
C ASN A 221 13.08 17.32 22.64
N ILE A 222 12.66 16.49 21.70
CA ILE A 222 13.56 15.87 20.71
C ILE A 222 13.50 16.67 19.42
N ASP A 223 14.65 17.04 18.87
CA ASP A 223 14.72 17.75 17.60
C ASP A 223 14.07 16.97 16.46
N LEU A 224 13.34 17.65 15.57
CA LEU A 224 12.64 17.04 14.45
C LEU A 224 13.56 16.19 13.55
N ASP A 225 14.79 16.64 13.31
CA ASP A 225 15.76 15.88 12.52
C ASP A 225 16.08 14.50 13.15
N HIS A 226 16.13 14.43 14.46
CA HIS A 226 16.32 13.18 15.19
C HIS A 226 15.05 12.32 15.12
N ILE A 227 13.89 12.94 15.35
CA ILE A 227 12.59 12.26 15.25
C ILE A 227 12.41 11.64 13.87
N MET A 228 12.73 12.35 12.78
CA MET A 228 12.57 11.84 11.43
C MET A 228 13.45 10.61 11.14
N LYS A 229 14.65 10.56 11.71
CA LYS A 229 15.51 9.36 11.62
C LYS A 229 14.88 8.17 12.35
N GLU A 230 14.40 8.39 13.58
CA GLU A 230 13.71 7.34 14.35
C GLU A 230 12.40 6.90 13.66
N LEU A 231 11.62 7.84 13.16
CA LEU A 231 10.38 7.56 12.44
C LEU A 231 10.64 6.61 11.24
N LEU A 232 11.67 6.90 10.44
CA LEU A 232 12.04 6.04 9.32
C LEU A 232 12.40 4.61 9.76
N VAL A 233 13.11 4.48 10.88
CA VAL A 233 13.48 3.16 11.44
C VAL A 233 12.25 2.39 11.89
N VAL A 234 11.40 2.99 12.72
CA VAL A 234 10.22 2.30 13.27
C VAL A 234 9.18 1.97 12.21
N LEU A 235 8.98 2.86 11.23
CA LEU A 235 8.06 2.58 10.12
C LEU A 235 8.55 1.43 9.24
N LYS A 236 9.86 1.32 9.00
CA LYS A 236 10.43 0.17 8.27
C LYS A 236 10.19 -1.16 8.98
N GLN A 237 10.18 -1.17 10.31
CA GLN A 237 9.93 -2.38 11.11
C GLN A 237 8.48 -2.87 11.02
N ARG A 238 7.54 -2.02 10.59
CA ARG A 238 6.15 -2.44 10.35
C ARG A 238 5.98 -3.36 9.13
N CYS A 239 7.00 -3.45 8.28
CA CYS A 239 6.95 -4.22 7.04
C CYS A 239 7.68 -5.56 7.21
N CYS A 240 6.93 -6.65 7.18
CA CYS A 240 7.44 -8.01 7.36
C CYS A 240 7.10 -8.87 6.12
N ILE A 241 7.87 -8.74 5.04
CA ILE A 241 7.71 -9.61 3.87
C ILE A 241 8.88 -10.57 3.75
N GLN A 242 8.61 -11.79 3.33
CA GLN A 242 9.61 -12.80 2.96
C GLN A 242 10.01 -12.55 1.50
N ILE A 243 11.09 -11.79 1.31
CA ILE A 243 11.46 -11.25 0.00
C ILE A 243 11.64 -12.35 -1.03
N GLU A 244 12.35 -13.43 -0.70
CA GLU A 244 12.62 -14.54 -1.61
C GLU A 244 11.33 -15.17 -2.17
N LYS A 245 10.33 -15.40 -1.30
CA LYS A 245 9.03 -15.95 -1.72
C LYS A 245 8.20 -14.91 -2.47
N PHE A 246 8.26 -13.66 -2.02
CA PHE A 246 7.53 -12.58 -2.65
C PHE A 246 7.99 -12.31 -4.10
N GLU A 247 9.25 -12.53 -4.42
CA GLU A 247 9.76 -12.37 -5.78
C GLU A 247 9.05 -13.28 -6.79
N HIS A 248 8.61 -14.47 -6.36
CA HIS A 248 7.88 -15.44 -7.19
C HIS A 248 6.37 -15.17 -7.31
N VAL A 249 5.82 -14.24 -6.53
CA VAL A 249 4.40 -13.86 -6.63
C VAL A 249 4.14 -13.20 -8.00
N PRO A 250 3.07 -13.58 -8.72
CA PRO A 250 2.68 -12.93 -9.98
C PRO A 250 2.54 -11.42 -9.81
N LEU A 251 2.90 -10.67 -10.87
CA LEU A 251 2.86 -9.21 -10.87
C LEU A 251 1.46 -8.68 -10.54
N GLU A 252 0.43 -9.40 -10.94
CA GLU A 252 -0.98 -9.08 -10.72
C GLU A 252 -1.38 -9.06 -9.24
N LEU A 253 -0.73 -9.86 -8.42
CA LEU A 253 -1.09 -10.08 -7.01
C LEU A 253 -0.10 -9.45 -6.02
N LYS A 254 0.99 -8.87 -6.49
CA LYS A 254 2.08 -8.38 -5.61
C LYS A 254 1.58 -7.44 -4.53
N MET A 255 0.68 -6.52 -4.85
CA MET A 255 0.18 -5.57 -3.86
C MET A 255 -0.67 -6.24 -2.77
N LEU A 256 -1.54 -7.20 -3.12
CA LEU A 256 -2.33 -7.94 -2.16
C LEU A 256 -1.46 -8.76 -1.21
N VAL A 257 -0.51 -9.51 -1.76
CA VAL A 257 0.42 -10.32 -0.97
C VAL A 257 1.30 -9.45 -0.08
N TYR A 258 1.78 -8.31 -0.60
CA TYR A 258 2.58 -7.36 0.16
C TYR A 258 1.86 -6.86 1.41
N GLN A 259 0.58 -6.53 1.29
CA GLN A 259 -0.26 -6.03 2.39
C GLN A 259 -0.68 -7.11 3.38
N SER A 260 -0.61 -8.39 2.99
CA SER A 260 -1.19 -9.49 3.78
C SER A 260 -0.21 -10.15 4.75
N ASN A 261 1.08 -9.79 4.73
CA ASN A 261 2.13 -10.36 5.60
C ASN A 261 2.08 -11.90 5.63
N TYR A 262 2.17 -12.52 4.45
CA TYR A 262 2.01 -13.97 4.30
C TYR A 262 3.03 -14.78 5.11
N SER A 263 2.53 -15.84 5.78
CA SER A 263 3.33 -16.92 6.35
C SER A 263 3.83 -17.88 5.24
N ASP A 264 4.72 -18.78 5.60
CA ASP A 264 5.20 -19.84 4.70
C ASP A 264 4.05 -20.66 4.15
N GLU A 265 3.09 -21.00 5.00
CA GLU A 265 1.89 -21.73 4.64
C GLU A 265 1.03 -20.96 3.62
N ASN A 266 0.87 -19.65 3.80
CA ASN A 266 0.10 -18.83 2.87
C ASN A 266 0.76 -18.75 1.49
N TYR A 267 2.10 -18.66 1.43
CA TYR A 267 2.83 -18.70 0.14
C TYR A 267 2.65 -20.05 -0.56
N SER A 268 2.74 -21.18 0.18
CA SER A 268 2.53 -22.51 -0.39
C SER A 268 1.10 -22.71 -0.89
N LYS A 269 0.11 -22.21 -0.15
CA LYS A 269 -1.30 -22.23 -0.57
C LYS A 269 -1.52 -21.41 -1.84
N LEU A 270 -0.91 -20.22 -1.91
CA LEU A 270 -0.99 -19.37 -3.09
C LEU A 270 -0.38 -20.06 -4.33
N GLU A 271 0.79 -20.64 -4.20
CA GLU A 271 1.46 -21.37 -5.28
C GLU A 271 0.63 -22.57 -5.76
N THR A 272 0.11 -23.39 -4.84
CA THR A 272 -0.78 -24.51 -5.15
C THR A 272 -2.03 -24.03 -5.89
N PHE A 273 -2.66 -22.97 -5.42
CA PHE A 273 -3.83 -22.39 -6.06
C PHE A 273 -3.53 -21.88 -7.47
N LEU A 274 -2.44 -21.14 -7.65
CA LEU A 274 -2.09 -20.56 -8.94
C LEU A 274 -1.79 -21.61 -10.01
N ASN A 275 -1.18 -22.73 -9.61
CA ASN A 275 -0.79 -23.82 -10.52
C ASN A 275 -1.95 -24.80 -10.83
N ALA A 276 -3.02 -24.75 -10.07
CA ALA A 276 -4.15 -25.64 -10.28
C ALA A 276 -5.08 -25.11 -11.38
N THR A 277 -5.79 -26.04 -12.06
CA THR A 277 -6.82 -25.71 -13.06
C THR A 277 -8.11 -25.26 -12.36
N TYR A 278 -8.83 -24.33 -12.97
CA TYR A 278 -10.15 -23.93 -12.52
C TYR A 278 -11.18 -25.07 -12.74
N MET A 279 -11.91 -25.43 -11.71
CA MET A 279 -13.01 -26.41 -11.82
C MET A 279 -14.35 -25.69 -11.58
N ASN A 280 -15.27 -25.80 -12.54
CA ASN A 280 -16.65 -25.31 -12.42
C ASN A 280 -17.35 -25.99 -11.22
N GLY A 281 -17.74 -25.20 -10.23
CA GLY A 281 -18.46 -25.71 -9.05
C GLY A 281 -17.71 -25.54 -7.72
N GLY A 282 -16.54 -24.99 -7.77
CA GLY A 282 -15.73 -24.73 -6.59
C GLY A 282 -14.47 -25.56 -6.57
N THR A 283 -13.42 -24.87 -6.22
CA THR A 283 -12.13 -25.50 -5.96
C THR A 283 -12.22 -26.36 -4.71
N ASN A 284 -12.66 -27.61 -4.86
CA ASN A 284 -12.32 -28.64 -3.90
C ASN A 284 -10.84 -28.92 -4.05
N TYR A 285 -10.00 -27.96 -3.63
CA TYR A 285 -8.64 -28.30 -3.24
C TYR A 285 -8.80 -29.15 -1.96
N VAL A 286 -8.95 -30.45 -2.15
CA VAL A 286 -8.64 -31.38 -1.09
C VAL A 286 -7.16 -31.15 -0.81
N PHE A 287 -6.87 -30.32 0.19
CA PHE A 287 -5.63 -30.48 0.91
C PHE A 287 -5.72 -31.88 1.48
N SER A 288 -5.20 -32.88 0.75
CA SER A 288 -4.79 -34.13 1.35
C SER A 288 -3.65 -33.72 2.28
N LEU A 289 -4.07 -33.29 3.45
CA LEU A 289 -3.21 -33.04 4.58
C LEU A 289 -2.45 -34.35 4.78
N PHE A 290 -1.18 -34.28 4.78
CA PHE A 290 -0.26 -35.19 5.39
C PHE A 290 -0.81 -35.61 6.75
N GLU A 291 -1.55 -36.72 6.76
CA GLU A 291 -1.63 -37.62 7.88
C GLU A 291 -0.42 -38.55 7.72
N GLY A 292 0.59 -38.31 8.55
CA GLY A 292 1.79 -39.09 8.65
C GLY A 292 2.65 -38.51 9.74
#